data_e5e89ef8ffcbab39fb57ad5dc4b320fd
#
_entry.id   e5e89ef8ffcbab39fb57ad5dc4b320fd
#
_cell.length_a   1.000
_cell.length_b   1.000
_cell.length_c   1.000
_cell.angle_alpha   90.00
_cell.angle_beta   90.00
_cell.angle_gamma   90.00
#
_symmetry.space_group_name_H-M   'P 1'
#
loop_
_entity.id
_entity.type
_entity.pdbx_description
1 polymer ?
#
loop_
_entity_poly.entity_id
_entity_poly.type
_entity_poly.pdbx_seq_one_letter_code
_entity_poly.pdbx_strand_id
1 'polypeptide(L)'
;MDNNNYVNEFFQKFGKGVSSRRIANDCKNLYEKYPDFVLSNNSGNVELIVTENEEKYGFIFKNTYPFQPPKIYYNGNSYLDLLRISDNDERKIVRKYKKKDCLCCDSYDCYDNWSPSINLTSIIDEIKNIVKFKKAIVHILLADKIKEKYLIDDIDINSYLI
;
A
#
# COMPACT_ATOMS: atom_id res chain seq x y z
N MET A 1 23.20 11.55 8.93
CA MET A 1 23.79 10.91 7.74
C MET A 1 22.98 11.35 6.54
N ASP A 2 23.63 11.74 5.46
CA ASP A 2 22.91 12.04 4.22
C ASP A 2 22.38 10.72 3.64
N ASN A 3 21.05 10.55 3.57
CA ASN A 3 20.45 9.28 3.13
C ASN A 3 20.79 8.92 1.67
N ASN A 4 21.17 9.88 0.84
CA ASN A 4 21.73 9.60 -0.46
C ASN A 4 23.05 8.81 -0.38
N ASN A 5 23.90 9.11 0.59
CA ASN A 5 25.12 8.35 0.84
C ASN A 5 24.78 6.94 1.33
N TYR A 6 23.83 6.80 2.25
CA TYR A 6 23.36 5.50 2.75
C TYR A 6 22.85 4.59 1.63
N VAL A 7 21.99 5.10 0.74
CA VAL A 7 21.46 4.36 -0.42
C VAL A 7 22.62 3.94 -1.35
N ASN A 8 23.52 4.86 -1.67
CA ASN A 8 24.67 4.56 -2.54
C ASN A 8 25.59 3.50 -1.94
N GLU A 9 25.95 3.61 -0.65
CA GLU A 9 26.77 2.63 0.05
C GLU A 9 26.12 1.24 0.09
N PHE A 10 24.81 1.19 0.38
CA PHE A 10 24.05 -0.06 0.36
C PHE A 10 24.14 -0.75 -1.01
N PHE A 11 23.89 -0.03 -2.10
CA PHE A 11 23.91 -0.62 -3.44
C PHE A 11 25.32 -0.85 -4.00
N GLN A 12 26.34 -0.16 -3.53
CA GLN A 12 27.73 -0.52 -3.80
C GLN A 12 28.09 -1.89 -3.21
N LYS A 13 27.59 -2.19 -2.01
CA LYS A 13 27.88 -3.42 -1.30
C LYS A 13 27.03 -4.61 -1.78
N PHE A 14 25.74 -4.40 -2.04
CA PHE A 14 24.76 -5.46 -2.29
C PHE A 14 24.14 -5.45 -3.68
N GLY A 15 24.28 -4.37 -4.43
CA GLY A 15 23.56 -4.16 -5.68
C GLY A 15 24.41 -4.40 -6.92
N LYS A 16 24.05 -5.40 -7.73
CA LYS A 16 24.60 -5.58 -9.08
C LYS A 16 23.46 -5.75 -10.08
N GLY A 17 23.42 -4.90 -11.12
CA GLY A 17 22.49 -5.02 -12.23
C GLY A 17 21.43 -3.92 -12.35
N VAL A 18 20.48 -4.13 -13.29
CA VAL A 18 19.45 -3.15 -13.66
C VAL A 18 18.45 -2.92 -12.51
N SER A 19 18.02 -3.99 -11.85
CA SER A 19 17.08 -3.92 -10.72
C SER A 19 17.62 -3.06 -9.58
N SER A 20 18.90 -3.22 -9.24
CA SER A 20 19.53 -2.45 -8.16
C SER A 20 19.58 -0.95 -8.48
N ARG A 21 19.89 -0.56 -9.72
CA ARG A 21 19.87 0.85 -10.14
C ARG A 21 18.48 1.44 -10.05
N ARG A 22 17.47 0.66 -10.46
CA ARG A 22 16.08 1.09 -10.37
C ARG A 22 15.64 1.29 -8.92
N ILE A 23 15.89 0.31 -8.04
CA ILE A 23 15.54 0.40 -6.61
C ILE A 23 16.25 1.61 -5.97
N ALA A 24 17.54 1.84 -6.29
CA ALA A 24 18.28 2.99 -5.78
C ALA A 24 17.62 4.33 -6.19
N ASN A 25 17.17 4.45 -7.44
CA ASN A 25 16.46 5.64 -7.91
C ASN A 25 15.09 5.80 -7.23
N ASP A 26 14.35 4.70 -7.05
CA ASP A 26 13.07 4.72 -6.34
C ASP A 26 13.25 5.16 -4.89
N CYS A 27 14.30 4.69 -4.21
CA CYS A 27 14.63 5.12 -2.83
C CYS A 27 14.99 6.61 -2.77
N LYS A 28 15.72 7.14 -3.76
CA LYS A 28 16.04 8.58 -3.82
C LYS A 28 14.80 9.44 -3.99
N ASN A 29 13.91 9.04 -4.91
CA ASN A 29 12.65 9.75 -5.14
C ASN A 29 11.71 9.64 -3.90
N LEU A 30 11.73 8.50 -3.23
CA LEU A 30 10.95 8.27 -2.03
C LEU A 30 11.41 9.18 -0.88
N TYR A 31 12.72 9.39 -0.75
CA TYR A 31 13.32 10.17 0.34
C TYR A 31 12.77 11.60 0.44
N GLU A 32 12.41 12.22 -0.66
CA GLU A 32 11.86 13.58 -0.67
C GLU A 32 10.55 13.68 0.15
N LYS A 33 9.74 12.63 0.15
CA LYS A 33 8.44 12.58 0.83
C LYS A 33 8.48 11.75 2.11
N TYR A 34 9.29 10.70 2.13
CA TYR A 34 9.39 9.71 3.20
C TYR A 34 10.87 9.53 3.61
N PRO A 35 11.43 10.40 4.48
CA PRO A 35 12.85 10.33 4.84
C PRO A 35 13.19 9.17 5.79
N ASP A 36 12.21 8.61 6.50
CA ASP A 36 12.40 7.54 7.46
C ASP A 36 12.17 6.17 6.78
N PHE A 37 13.27 5.58 6.28
CA PHE A 37 13.24 4.24 5.74
C PHE A 37 14.51 3.45 6.03
N VAL A 38 14.40 2.13 6.01
CA VAL A 38 15.49 1.17 6.20
C VAL A 38 15.56 0.24 4.99
N LEU A 39 16.79 0.05 4.49
CA LEU A 39 17.13 -0.96 3.48
C LEU A 39 17.82 -2.14 4.12
N SER A 40 17.44 -3.35 3.73
CA SER A 40 18.12 -4.58 4.12
C SER A 40 18.25 -5.53 2.93
N ASN A 41 19.20 -6.46 3.02
CA ASN A 41 19.35 -7.55 2.06
C ASN A 41 19.10 -8.86 2.78
N ASN A 42 18.04 -9.55 2.38
CA ASN A 42 17.66 -10.83 2.95
C ASN A 42 17.67 -11.90 1.87
N SER A 43 18.63 -12.83 1.94
CA SER A 43 18.77 -13.96 1.02
C SER A 43 18.74 -13.55 -0.47
N GLY A 44 19.38 -12.43 -0.80
CA GLY A 44 19.48 -11.93 -2.17
C GLY A 44 18.30 -11.07 -2.64
N ASN A 45 17.28 -10.88 -1.80
CA ASN A 45 16.21 -9.91 -2.05
C ASN A 45 16.51 -8.60 -1.30
N VAL A 46 16.26 -7.47 -1.96
CA VAL A 46 16.31 -6.17 -1.29
C VAL A 46 14.96 -5.93 -0.63
N GLU A 47 15.01 -5.59 0.64
CA GLU A 47 13.85 -5.18 1.42
C GLU A 47 13.95 -3.70 1.75
N LEU A 48 12.85 -2.98 1.58
CA LEU A 48 12.69 -1.59 1.96
C LEU A 48 11.51 -1.49 2.92
N ILE A 49 11.72 -0.86 4.06
CA ILE A 49 10.66 -0.54 5.02
C ILE A 49 10.62 0.97 5.20
N VAL A 50 9.50 1.57 4.89
CA VAL A 50 9.21 3.00 5.10
C VAL A 50 8.33 3.13 6.33
N THR A 51 8.67 4.06 7.23
CA THR A 51 7.88 4.34 8.42
C THR A 51 7.34 5.77 8.35
N GLU A 52 6.03 5.93 8.58
CA GLU A 52 5.38 7.23 8.67
C GLU A 52 4.25 7.16 9.70
N ASN A 53 4.27 8.04 10.71
CA ASN A 53 3.23 8.09 11.76
C ASN A 53 2.91 6.73 12.38
N GLU A 54 3.94 5.93 12.71
CA GLU A 54 3.86 4.56 13.25
C GLU A 54 3.37 3.50 12.24
N GLU A 55 2.92 3.89 11.05
CA GLU A 55 2.56 2.97 9.98
C GLU A 55 3.80 2.53 9.21
N LYS A 56 3.85 1.23 8.82
CA LYS A 56 4.99 0.63 8.12
C LYS A 56 4.57 0.10 6.76
N TYR A 57 5.27 0.55 5.73
CA TYR A 57 5.10 0.12 4.35
C TYR A 57 6.33 -0.68 3.94
N GLY A 58 6.16 -1.97 3.70
CA GLY A 58 7.24 -2.89 3.34
C GLY A 58 7.21 -3.27 1.88
N PHE A 59 8.39 -3.32 1.25
CA PHE A 59 8.58 -3.74 -0.13
C PHE A 59 9.69 -4.77 -0.21
N ILE A 60 9.42 -5.93 -0.82
CA ILE A 60 10.43 -6.94 -1.11
C ILE A 60 10.61 -7.01 -2.62
N PHE A 61 11.80 -6.63 -3.08
CA PHE A 61 12.15 -6.59 -4.49
C PHE A 61 12.82 -7.90 -4.90
N LYS A 62 12.23 -8.56 -5.90
CA LYS A 62 12.83 -9.71 -6.56
C LYS A 62 13.71 -9.27 -7.73
N ASN A 63 14.50 -10.19 -8.27
CA ASN A 63 15.33 -9.95 -9.46
C ASN A 63 14.54 -9.55 -10.71
N THR A 64 13.23 -9.83 -10.75
CA THR A 64 12.32 -9.46 -11.84
C THR A 64 11.84 -8.01 -11.78
N TYR A 65 12.11 -7.28 -10.70
CA TYR A 65 11.78 -5.85 -10.58
C TYR A 65 12.65 -5.03 -11.56
N PRO A 66 12.11 -4.03 -12.28
CA PRO A 66 10.77 -3.46 -12.18
C PRO A 66 9.71 -4.08 -13.12
N PHE A 67 10.01 -5.18 -13.82
CA PHE A 67 9.07 -5.81 -14.76
C PHE A 67 7.91 -6.52 -14.07
N GLN A 68 8.08 -6.85 -12.81
CA GLN A 68 7.02 -7.33 -11.91
C GLN A 68 6.96 -6.44 -10.67
N PRO A 69 5.76 -6.29 -10.05
CA PRO A 69 5.63 -5.52 -8.82
C PRO A 69 6.49 -6.10 -7.70
N PRO A 70 6.96 -5.28 -6.74
CA PRO A 70 7.52 -5.81 -5.51
C PRO A 70 6.43 -6.51 -4.72
N LYS A 71 6.78 -7.41 -3.79
CA LYS A 71 5.81 -7.84 -2.78
C LYS A 71 5.58 -6.69 -1.81
N ILE A 72 4.32 -6.37 -1.54
CA ILE A 72 3.93 -5.21 -0.75
C ILE A 72 3.35 -5.68 0.58
N TYR A 73 3.72 -4.98 1.65
CA TYR A 73 3.26 -5.22 3.02
C TYR A 73 2.82 -3.91 3.66
N TYR A 74 1.78 -3.99 4.48
CA TYR A 74 1.32 -2.90 5.31
C TYR A 74 1.21 -3.37 6.77
N ASN A 75 1.93 -2.72 7.68
CA ASN A 75 2.03 -3.10 9.10
C ASN A 75 2.35 -4.59 9.30
N GLY A 76 3.25 -5.15 8.47
CA GLY A 76 3.71 -6.54 8.52
C GLY A 76 2.77 -7.56 7.86
N ASN A 77 1.56 -7.18 7.46
CA ASN A 77 0.63 -8.04 6.75
C ASN A 77 0.75 -7.87 5.23
N SER A 78 0.44 -8.92 4.47
CA SER A 78 0.40 -8.80 3.01
C SER A 78 -0.60 -7.74 2.56
N TYR A 79 -0.23 -6.89 1.61
CA TYR A 79 -1.14 -5.90 1.06
C TYR A 79 -2.38 -6.53 0.41
N LEU A 80 -2.23 -7.73 -0.16
CA LEU A 80 -3.37 -8.49 -0.68
C LEU A 80 -4.41 -8.79 0.40
N ASP A 81 -4.01 -8.98 1.66
CA ASP A 81 -4.97 -9.21 2.75
C ASP A 81 -5.77 -7.95 3.07
N LEU A 82 -5.15 -6.77 2.94
CA LEU A 82 -5.86 -5.49 3.06
C LEU A 82 -6.90 -5.31 1.93
N LEU A 83 -6.61 -5.80 0.72
CA LEU A 83 -7.50 -5.70 -0.44
C LEU A 83 -8.66 -6.70 -0.41
N ARG A 84 -8.62 -7.72 0.45
CA ARG A 84 -9.69 -8.70 0.58
C ARG A 84 -10.97 -8.06 1.14
N ILE A 85 -12.09 -8.52 0.62
CA ILE A 85 -13.43 -8.22 1.12
C ILE A 85 -13.84 -9.38 2.02
N SER A 86 -14.18 -9.08 3.30
CA SER A 86 -14.40 -10.09 4.32
C SER A 86 -15.77 -10.76 4.21
N ASP A 87 -16.80 -9.99 3.89
CA ASP A 87 -18.18 -10.48 3.90
C ASP A 87 -19.06 -9.82 2.82
N ASN A 88 -20.33 -10.23 2.77
CA ASN A 88 -21.28 -9.74 1.78
C ASN A 88 -21.70 -8.30 2.01
N ASP A 89 -21.72 -7.80 3.24
CA ASP A 89 -22.14 -6.43 3.55
C ASP A 89 -21.03 -5.46 3.16
N GLU A 90 -19.77 -5.79 3.45
CA GLU A 90 -18.62 -5.06 2.91
C GLU A 90 -18.68 -5.02 1.38
N ARG A 91 -18.99 -6.15 0.72
CA ARG A 91 -19.09 -6.23 -0.75
C ARG A 91 -20.17 -5.33 -1.33
N LYS A 92 -21.33 -5.22 -0.67
CA LYS A 92 -22.41 -4.30 -1.08
C LYS A 92 -21.92 -2.85 -1.07
N ILE A 93 -21.19 -2.46 -0.03
CA ILE A 93 -20.63 -1.11 0.10
C ILE A 93 -19.57 -0.87 -1.00
N VAL A 94 -18.65 -1.81 -1.21
CA VAL A 94 -17.63 -1.70 -2.29
C VAL A 94 -18.31 -1.54 -3.65
N ARG A 95 -19.33 -2.36 -3.96
CA ARG A 95 -20.12 -2.22 -5.21
C ARG A 95 -20.79 -0.86 -5.34
N LYS A 96 -21.38 -0.36 -4.27
CA LYS A 96 -22.05 0.94 -4.26
C LYS A 96 -21.10 2.10 -4.60
N TYR A 97 -19.92 2.12 -3.98
CA TYR A 97 -19.00 3.26 -4.08
C TYR A 97 -17.91 3.09 -5.14
N LYS A 98 -17.40 1.89 -5.37
CA LYS A 98 -16.34 1.61 -6.35
C LYS A 98 -16.86 1.06 -7.67
N LYS A 99 -18.17 0.68 -7.75
CA LYS A 99 -18.77 0.02 -8.92
C LYS A 99 -18.08 -1.27 -9.33
N LYS A 100 -17.44 -1.96 -8.39
CA LYS A 100 -16.66 -3.18 -8.57
C LYS A 100 -16.90 -4.15 -7.42
N ASP A 101 -16.54 -5.42 -7.63
CA ASP A 101 -16.75 -6.49 -6.67
C ASP A 101 -15.51 -6.80 -5.80
N CYS A 102 -14.37 -6.19 -6.14
CA CYS A 102 -13.12 -6.35 -5.41
C CYS A 102 -12.33 -5.04 -5.38
N LEU A 103 -11.37 -4.94 -4.48
CA LEU A 103 -10.42 -3.84 -4.39
C LEU A 103 -9.09 -4.15 -5.12
N CYS A 104 -8.82 -5.44 -5.38
CA CYS A 104 -7.55 -5.88 -5.96
C CYS A 104 -7.41 -5.54 -7.45
N CYS A 105 -8.52 -5.48 -8.22
CA CYS A 105 -8.44 -5.27 -9.67
C CYS A 105 -7.94 -3.88 -10.09
N ASP A 106 -7.94 -2.89 -9.17
CA ASP A 106 -7.43 -1.54 -9.44
C ASP A 106 -6.07 -1.29 -8.77
N SER A 107 -5.58 -2.25 -8.00
CA SER A 107 -4.35 -2.11 -7.24
C SER A 107 -3.11 -2.29 -8.10
N TYR A 108 -2.04 -1.57 -7.79
CA TYR A 108 -0.71 -1.76 -8.38
C TYR A 108 -0.08 -3.12 -8.04
N ASP A 109 -0.58 -3.85 -7.04
CA ASP A 109 -0.19 -5.24 -6.76
C ASP A 109 -0.78 -6.22 -7.78
N CYS A 110 -1.81 -5.82 -8.54
CA CYS A 110 -2.35 -6.60 -9.64
C CYS A 110 -1.41 -6.52 -10.85
N TYR A 111 -1.03 -7.70 -11.37
CA TYR A 111 -0.11 -7.79 -12.52
C TYR A 111 -0.60 -6.98 -13.74
N ASP A 112 -1.90 -6.97 -13.98
CA ASP A 112 -2.48 -6.27 -15.14
C ASP A 112 -2.40 -4.73 -15.02
N ASN A 113 -2.26 -4.20 -13.81
CA ASN A 113 -2.15 -2.76 -13.55
C ASN A 113 -0.70 -2.33 -13.32
N TRP A 114 0.22 -3.29 -13.17
CA TRP A 114 1.61 -2.96 -12.94
C TRP A 114 2.28 -2.40 -14.19
N SER A 115 3.02 -1.33 -14.02
CA SER A 115 3.93 -0.78 -15.02
C SER A 115 5.28 -0.45 -14.38
N PRO A 116 6.40 -0.67 -15.09
CA PRO A 116 7.71 -0.24 -14.61
C PRO A 116 7.85 1.26 -14.33
N SER A 117 6.92 2.08 -14.79
CA SER A 117 6.88 3.53 -14.51
C SER A 117 6.26 3.89 -13.15
N ILE A 118 5.58 2.95 -12.50
CA ILE A 118 4.97 3.16 -11.18
C ILE A 118 6.08 3.33 -10.15
N ASN A 119 6.00 4.39 -9.34
CA ASN A 119 6.94 4.68 -8.27
C ASN A 119 6.40 4.21 -6.92
N LEU A 120 7.29 4.05 -5.94
CA LEU A 120 6.93 3.57 -4.60
C LEU A 120 6.02 4.54 -3.85
N THR A 121 6.16 5.83 -4.09
CA THR A 121 5.29 6.86 -3.49
C THR A 121 3.83 6.65 -3.89
N SER A 122 3.57 6.37 -5.17
CA SER A 122 2.21 6.08 -5.66
C SER A 122 1.61 4.83 -5.01
N ILE A 123 2.44 3.81 -4.75
CA ILE A 123 1.98 2.61 -4.04
C ILE A 123 1.61 2.94 -2.59
N ILE A 124 2.44 3.72 -1.89
CA ILE A 124 2.13 4.14 -0.51
C ILE A 124 0.84 4.97 -0.48
N ASP A 125 0.66 5.89 -1.42
CA ASP A 125 -0.56 6.71 -1.51
C ASP A 125 -1.79 5.84 -1.81
N GLU A 126 -1.67 4.80 -2.64
CA GLU A 126 -2.74 3.82 -2.85
C GLU A 126 -3.09 3.07 -1.56
N ILE A 127 -2.08 2.56 -0.83
CA ILE A 127 -2.30 1.87 0.45
C ILE A 127 -3.06 2.78 1.42
N LYS A 128 -2.64 4.05 1.57
CA LYS A 128 -3.31 5.03 2.44
C LYS A 128 -4.77 5.23 2.04
N ASN A 129 -5.05 5.35 0.75
CA ASN A 129 -6.41 5.50 0.25
C ASN A 129 -7.27 4.26 0.52
N ILE A 130 -6.71 3.06 0.37
CA ILE A 130 -7.41 1.80 0.69
C ILE A 130 -7.67 1.69 2.19
N VAL A 131 -6.69 2.00 3.04
CA VAL A 131 -6.87 2.01 4.50
C VAL A 131 -7.97 2.99 4.91
N LYS A 132 -7.96 4.21 4.37
CA LYS A 132 -9.01 5.21 4.61
C LYS A 132 -10.37 4.67 4.17
N PHE A 133 -10.47 4.08 3.00
CA PHE A 133 -11.71 3.51 2.49
C PHE A 133 -12.21 2.33 3.36
N LYS A 134 -11.33 1.43 3.79
CA LYS A 134 -11.68 0.33 4.70
C LYS A 134 -12.21 0.85 6.06
N LYS A 135 -11.59 1.89 6.62
CA LYS A 135 -12.09 2.54 7.84
C LYS A 135 -13.50 3.12 7.62
N ALA A 136 -13.75 3.77 6.48
CA ALA A 136 -15.08 4.29 6.14
C ALA A 136 -16.12 3.16 6.00
N ILE A 137 -15.79 2.02 5.40
CA ILE A 137 -16.68 0.85 5.35
C ILE A 137 -17.09 0.40 6.75
N VAL A 138 -16.11 0.29 7.67
CA VAL A 138 -16.40 -0.11 9.07
C VAL A 138 -17.38 0.89 9.72
N HIS A 139 -17.18 2.19 9.53
CA HIS A 139 -18.10 3.20 10.07
C HIS A 139 -19.51 3.09 9.49
N ILE A 140 -19.64 2.84 8.18
CA ILE A 140 -20.93 2.64 7.53
C ILE A 140 -21.64 1.42 8.12
N LEU A 141 -20.95 0.28 8.23
CA LEU A 141 -21.51 -0.94 8.78
C LEU A 141 -21.93 -0.78 10.24
N LEU A 142 -21.16 -0.04 11.05
CA LEU A 142 -21.53 0.27 12.42
C LEU A 142 -22.75 1.18 12.49
N ALA A 143 -22.82 2.22 11.66
CA ALA A 143 -23.97 3.13 11.59
C ALA A 143 -25.26 2.38 11.18
N ASP A 144 -25.18 1.50 10.18
CA ASP A 144 -26.32 0.69 9.74
C ASP A 144 -26.80 -0.23 10.88
N LYS A 145 -25.90 -0.88 11.60
CA LYS A 145 -26.28 -1.71 12.78
C LYS A 145 -26.91 -0.90 13.91
N ILE A 146 -26.43 0.34 14.15
CA ILE A 146 -27.01 1.24 15.17
C ILE A 146 -28.42 1.67 14.74
N LYS A 147 -28.60 2.06 13.48
CA LYS A 147 -29.93 2.39 12.92
C LYS A 147 -30.91 1.26 13.10
N GLU A 148 -30.51 0.05 12.70
CA GLU A 148 -31.36 -1.15 12.82
C GLU A 148 -31.73 -1.46 14.28
N LYS A 149 -30.76 -1.35 15.19
CA LYS A 149 -30.97 -1.67 16.61
C LYS A 149 -31.83 -0.66 17.37
N TYR A 150 -31.69 0.63 17.04
CA TYR A 150 -32.32 1.73 17.79
C TYR A 150 -33.43 2.44 17.03
N LEU A 151 -33.80 1.98 15.81
CA LEU A 151 -34.83 2.60 14.94
C LEU A 151 -34.59 4.10 14.70
N ILE A 152 -33.31 4.49 14.56
CA ILE A 152 -32.91 5.88 14.32
C ILE A 152 -32.73 6.08 12.82
N ASP A 153 -33.53 6.96 12.17
CA ASP A 153 -33.49 7.16 10.73
C ASP A 153 -32.42 8.13 10.25
N ASP A 154 -31.90 9.04 11.08
CA ASP A 154 -31.06 10.17 10.69
C ASP A 154 -29.61 10.09 11.18
N ILE A 155 -28.83 9.10 10.74
CA ILE A 155 -27.37 9.17 10.82
C ILE A 155 -26.83 9.50 9.42
N ASP A 156 -26.17 10.66 9.26
CA ASP A 156 -25.53 11.01 7.99
C ASP A 156 -24.25 10.20 7.77
N ILE A 157 -24.40 9.12 7.00
CA ILE A 157 -23.31 8.20 6.67
C ILE A 157 -22.33 8.84 5.65
N ASN A 158 -22.77 9.83 4.88
CA ASN A 158 -21.98 10.40 3.79
C ASN A 158 -20.77 11.23 4.32
N SER A 159 -20.86 11.75 5.54
CA SER A 159 -19.77 12.49 6.17
C SER A 159 -18.50 11.65 6.44
N TYR A 160 -18.59 10.32 6.40
CA TYR A 160 -17.46 9.40 6.64
C TYR A 160 -16.68 9.02 5.38
N LEU A 161 -17.12 9.48 4.20
CA LEU A 161 -16.57 9.05 2.90
C LEU A 161 -15.64 10.08 2.24
N ILE A 162 -15.39 11.22 2.91
CA ILE A 162 -14.53 12.30 2.41
C ILE A 162 -13.07 12.09 2.78
#